data_37a289d28f285a7a0ae76226e31ae3d5
#
_entry.id   37a289d28f285a7a0ae76226e31ae3d5
#
_cell.length_a   1.000
_cell.length_b   1.000
_cell.length_c   1.000
_cell.angle_alpha   90.00
_cell.angle_beta   90.00
_cell.angle_gamma   90.00
#
_symmetry.space_group_name_H-M   'P 1'
#
loop_
_entity.id
_entity.type
_entity.pdbx_description
1 polymer ?
#
loop_
_entity_poly.entity_id
_entity_poly.type
_entity_poly.pdbx_seq_one_letter_code
_entity_poly.pdbx_strand_id
1 'polypeptide(L)'
;MNEAATTAEILLEKKPDWLTIRLNRPEARNALSTTMIEALISALQTAHKDRGIRGITIRGNGGVFCAGGDIKGFRAVIEGDSQDKDAIAAANRRAGDLFELIESMPQIVVMLVEGAAIAGGLGMLCAADIVVVTRNAKFSLTETTLGIPPAQIAPFVAQRIGLAAARYIMLTAARFDGQVAFNHGLANVITDDAAGLDDEEETIRRQVRRGAPGANAATKAILLAAASLDREAMKHYAGEHFARCMLSEEGREGIAAFIEKRKPRWAD
;
A
#
# COMPACT_ATOMS: atom_id res chain seq x y z
N MET A 1 -7.17 26.23 -21.27
CA MET A 1 -8.51 25.63 -21.07
C MET A 1 -8.26 24.20 -20.67
N ASN A 2 -8.38 23.91 -19.37
CA ASN A 2 -8.27 22.54 -18.84
C ASN A 2 -9.59 21.84 -19.19
N GLU A 3 -9.54 20.92 -20.14
CA GLU A 3 -10.58 19.89 -20.21
C GLU A 3 -10.48 19.08 -18.92
N ALA A 4 -11.44 19.27 -18.04
CA ALA A 4 -11.66 18.39 -16.90
C ALA A 4 -11.94 17.00 -17.49
N ALA A 5 -10.93 16.12 -17.46
CA ALA A 5 -11.12 14.72 -17.72
C ALA A 5 -12.17 14.21 -16.74
N THR A 6 -13.35 14.02 -17.23
CA THR A 6 -14.53 13.51 -16.57
C THR A 6 -14.16 12.20 -15.88
N THR A 7 -14.18 12.19 -14.54
CA THR A 7 -14.25 11.01 -13.67
C THR A 7 -13.15 9.96 -13.84
N ALA A 8 -11.89 10.34 -13.78
CA ALA A 8 -10.85 9.37 -13.46
C ALA A 8 -11.11 8.86 -12.03
N GLU A 9 -11.24 7.54 -11.86
CA GLU A 9 -11.47 6.92 -10.54
C GLU A 9 -10.28 7.05 -9.59
N ILE A 10 -9.13 7.51 -10.12
CA ILE A 10 -7.97 7.97 -9.34
C ILE A 10 -7.50 9.32 -9.87
N LEU A 11 -6.91 10.12 -8.99
CA LEU A 11 -6.19 11.35 -9.35
C LEU A 11 -4.72 11.19 -9.02
N LEU A 12 -3.85 11.70 -9.89
CA LEU A 12 -2.40 11.63 -9.73
C LEU A 12 -1.83 13.03 -9.52
N GLU A 13 -1.14 13.24 -8.41
CA GLU A 13 -0.41 14.46 -8.10
C GLU A 13 1.08 14.14 -8.04
N LYS A 14 1.84 14.57 -9.05
CA LYS A 14 3.29 14.32 -9.11
C LYS A 14 4.05 15.54 -8.55
N LYS A 15 4.84 15.32 -7.52
CA LYS A 15 5.91 16.21 -7.05
C LYS A 15 7.25 15.70 -7.59
N PRO A 16 8.35 16.47 -7.51
CA PRO A 16 9.61 16.07 -8.13
C PRO A 16 10.09 14.65 -7.76
N ASP A 17 9.91 14.24 -6.51
CA ASP A 17 10.37 12.94 -5.98
C ASP A 17 9.27 12.11 -5.31
N TRP A 18 7.99 12.51 -5.48
CA TRP A 18 6.86 11.87 -4.81
C TRP A 18 5.62 11.83 -5.69
N LEU A 19 4.92 10.71 -5.66
CA LEU A 19 3.63 10.55 -6.32
C LEU A 19 2.54 10.42 -5.27
N THR A 20 1.49 11.24 -5.33
CA THR A 20 0.27 11.04 -4.55
C THR A 20 -0.83 10.52 -5.45
N ILE A 21 -1.42 9.39 -5.10
CA ILE A 21 -2.57 8.76 -5.75
C ILE A 21 -3.78 8.95 -4.84
N ARG A 22 -4.81 9.63 -5.34
CA ARG A 22 -6.08 9.80 -4.64
C ARG A 22 -7.13 8.88 -5.23
N LEU A 23 -7.73 8.02 -4.42
CA LEU A 23 -8.95 7.28 -4.80
C LEU A 23 -10.06 8.30 -4.96
N ASN A 24 -10.76 8.31 -6.09
CA ASN A 24 -11.64 9.41 -6.48
C ASN A 24 -13.04 8.94 -6.92
N ARG A 25 -13.69 8.15 -6.07
CA ARG A 25 -15.11 7.78 -6.15
C ARG A 25 -15.82 8.08 -4.83
N PRO A 26 -15.81 9.35 -4.34
CA PRO A 26 -16.35 9.69 -3.02
C PRO A 26 -17.84 9.34 -2.88
N GLU A 27 -18.63 9.40 -3.94
CA GLU A 27 -20.05 9.01 -3.98
C GLU A 27 -20.26 7.52 -3.71
N ALA A 28 -19.27 6.67 -4.05
CA ALA A 28 -19.22 5.25 -3.74
C ALA A 28 -18.28 4.94 -2.54
N ARG A 29 -17.90 5.97 -1.76
CA ARG A 29 -16.94 5.86 -0.66
C ARG A 29 -15.65 5.16 -1.08
N ASN A 30 -15.17 5.46 -2.30
CA ASN A 30 -13.95 4.92 -2.90
C ASN A 30 -13.91 3.39 -2.96
N ALA A 31 -15.07 2.74 -3.19
CA ALA A 31 -15.13 1.30 -3.39
C ALA A 31 -14.33 0.89 -4.63
N LEU A 32 -13.58 -0.21 -4.52
CA LEU A 32 -12.71 -0.74 -5.56
C LEU A 32 -13.55 -1.35 -6.69
N SER A 33 -13.71 -0.61 -7.77
CA SER A 33 -14.21 -1.13 -9.04
C SER A 33 -13.07 -1.79 -9.83
N THR A 34 -13.41 -2.58 -10.83
CA THR A 34 -12.42 -3.11 -11.79
C THR A 34 -11.63 -1.98 -12.45
N THR A 35 -12.30 -0.90 -12.85
CA THR A 35 -11.65 0.28 -13.45
C THR A 35 -10.64 0.92 -12.50
N MET A 36 -10.98 1.08 -11.22
CA MET A 36 -10.07 1.65 -10.21
C MET A 36 -8.86 0.74 -9.99
N ILE A 37 -9.06 -0.58 -9.90
CA ILE A 37 -7.97 -1.55 -9.74
C ILE A 37 -7.00 -1.45 -10.94
N GLU A 38 -7.50 -1.43 -12.16
CA GLU A 38 -6.67 -1.30 -13.37
C GLU A 38 -5.93 0.04 -13.42
N ALA A 39 -6.60 1.13 -13.06
CA ALA A 39 -5.99 2.46 -12.98
C ALA A 39 -4.86 2.51 -11.95
N LEU A 40 -5.06 1.92 -10.77
CA LEU A 40 -4.04 1.81 -9.72
C LEU A 40 -2.85 0.98 -10.20
N ILE A 41 -3.09 -0.18 -10.79
CA ILE A 41 -2.02 -1.04 -11.33
C ILE A 41 -1.22 -0.28 -12.38
N SER A 42 -1.88 0.38 -13.33
CA SER A 42 -1.22 1.16 -14.40
C SER A 42 -0.37 2.30 -13.84
N ALA A 43 -0.90 3.05 -12.86
CA ALA A 43 -0.17 4.13 -12.21
C ALA A 43 1.06 3.63 -11.45
N LEU A 44 0.92 2.55 -10.69
CA LEU A 44 2.02 1.92 -9.94
C LEU A 44 3.08 1.34 -10.89
N GLN A 45 2.70 0.65 -11.96
CA GLN A 45 3.64 0.13 -12.96
C GLN A 45 4.40 1.25 -13.66
N THR A 46 3.77 2.39 -13.89
CA THR A 46 4.44 3.58 -14.44
C THR A 46 5.44 4.16 -13.44
N ALA A 47 5.03 4.33 -12.19
CA ALA A 47 5.88 4.81 -11.11
C ALA A 47 7.06 3.86 -10.82
N HIS A 48 6.84 2.55 -10.91
CA HIS A 48 7.89 1.53 -10.71
C HIS A 48 9.13 1.77 -11.61
N LYS A 49 8.91 2.23 -12.84
CA LYS A 49 9.97 2.51 -13.83
C LYS A 49 10.66 3.86 -13.59
N ASP A 50 10.06 4.77 -12.85
CA ASP A 50 10.58 6.10 -12.59
C ASP A 50 11.42 6.12 -11.30
N ARG A 51 12.74 6.00 -11.44
CA ARG A 51 13.70 6.01 -10.32
C ARG A 51 13.80 7.36 -9.63
N GLY A 52 13.28 8.43 -10.22
CA GLY A 52 13.18 9.75 -9.59
C GLY A 52 12.10 9.81 -8.50
N ILE A 53 11.07 8.95 -8.58
CA ILE A 53 10.05 8.83 -7.55
C ILE A 53 10.60 7.99 -6.39
N ARG A 54 10.65 8.57 -5.20
CA ARG A 54 11.18 7.95 -3.97
C ARG A 54 10.10 7.32 -3.12
N GLY A 55 8.91 7.90 -3.14
CA GLY A 55 7.76 7.40 -2.40
C GLY A 55 6.44 7.69 -3.09
N ILE A 56 5.45 6.92 -2.71
CA ILE A 56 4.09 6.98 -3.22
C ILE A 56 3.15 7.06 -2.04
N THR A 57 2.29 8.07 -2.02
CA THR A 57 1.18 8.15 -1.05
C THR A 57 -0.10 7.71 -1.73
N ILE A 58 -0.88 6.85 -1.08
CA ILE A 58 -2.25 6.51 -1.49
C ILE A 58 -3.20 6.99 -0.39
N ARG A 59 -4.24 7.77 -0.78
CA ARG A 59 -5.26 8.29 0.12
C ARG A 59 -6.62 8.39 -0.57
N GLY A 60 -7.71 8.50 0.18
CA GLY A 60 -9.05 8.67 -0.36
C GLY A 60 -9.48 10.13 -0.46
N ASN A 61 -10.29 10.46 -1.46
CA ASN A 61 -11.03 11.73 -1.51
C ASN A 61 -12.36 11.60 -0.76
N GLY A 62 -12.88 12.73 -0.26
CA GLY A 62 -14.19 12.79 0.40
C GLY A 62 -14.23 12.24 1.83
N GLY A 63 -13.08 12.25 2.54
CA GLY A 63 -13.01 11.89 3.96
C GLY A 63 -13.17 10.39 4.24
N VAL A 64 -13.03 9.53 3.23
CA VAL A 64 -13.07 8.07 3.37
C VAL A 64 -11.95 7.46 2.54
N PHE A 65 -11.17 6.58 3.15
CA PHE A 65 -10.11 5.90 2.41
C PHE A 65 -10.70 4.96 1.34
N CYS A 66 -11.36 3.86 1.76
CA CYS A 66 -11.94 2.88 0.84
C CYS A 66 -12.96 1.99 1.54
N ALA A 67 -14.17 1.87 0.98
CA ALA A 67 -15.25 1.04 1.53
C ALA A 67 -15.17 -0.45 1.14
N GLY A 68 -14.10 -0.89 0.47
CA GLY A 68 -13.92 -2.28 0.02
C GLY A 68 -14.28 -2.50 -1.43
N GLY A 69 -14.62 -3.74 -1.81
CA GLY A 69 -15.02 -4.09 -3.16
C GLY A 69 -16.36 -3.45 -3.58
N ASP A 70 -16.51 -3.19 -4.88
CA ASP A 70 -17.75 -2.64 -5.42
C ASP A 70 -18.85 -3.71 -5.43
N ILE A 71 -19.80 -3.63 -4.48
CA ILE A 71 -20.91 -4.58 -4.33
C ILE A 71 -21.80 -4.63 -5.57
N LYS A 72 -21.91 -3.55 -6.36
CA LYS A 72 -22.66 -3.57 -7.62
C LYS A 72 -22.02 -4.53 -8.63
N GLY A 73 -20.68 -4.57 -8.68
CA GLY A 73 -19.96 -5.55 -9.47
C GLY A 73 -20.21 -6.99 -9.01
N PHE A 74 -20.23 -7.27 -7.71
CA PHE A 74 -20.57 -8.60 -7.16
C PHE A 74 -22.01 -9.01 -7.48
N ARG A 75 -22.96 -8.08 -7.37
CA ARG A 75 -24.35 -8.33 -7.73
C ARG A 75 -24.50 -8.71 -9.18
N ALA A 76 -23.84 -7.99 -10.10
CA ALA A 76 -23.87 -8.29 -11.52
C ALA A 76 -23.33 -9.70 -11.84
N VAL A 77 -22.32 -10.17 -11.08
CA VAL A 77 -21.80 -11.54 -11.20
C VAL A 77 -22.81 -12.57 -10.73
N ILE A 78 -23.54 -12.31 -9.63
CA ILE A 78 -24.52 -13.25 -9.06
C ILE A 78 -25.79 -13.31 -9.92
N GLU A 79 -26.25 -12.18 -10.45
CA GLU A 79 -27.48 -12.06 -11.25
C GLU A 79 -27.26 -12.36 -12.75
N GLY A 80 -26.00 -12.45 -13.19
CA GLY A 80 -25.66 -12.75 -14.58
C GLY A 80 -25.92 -14.22 -14.97
N ASP A 81 -26.20 -14.45 -16.25
CA ASP A 81 -26.43 -15.78 -16.81
C ASP A 81 -25.18 -16.70 -16.80
N SER A 82 -24.00 -16.11 -16.64
CA SER A 82 -22.73 -16.84 -16.60
C SER A 82 -22.19 -16.91 -15.17
N GLN A 83 -22.38 -18.05 -14.52
CA GLN A 83 -21.72 -18.39 -13.25
C GLN A 83 -20.35 -19.03 -13.51
N ASP A 84 -19.53 -18.39 -14.33
CA ASP A 84 -18.18 -18.87 -14.65
C ASP A 84 -17.26 -18.71 -13.43
N LYS A 85 -17.03 -19.82 -12.75
CA LYS A 85 -16.16 -19.90 -11.59
C LYS A 85 -14.73 -19.42 -11.89
N ASP A 86 -14.22 -19.71 -13.08
CA ASP A 86 -12.85 -19.35 -13.45
C ASP A 86 -12.72 -17.85 -13.71
N ALA A 87 -13.73 -17.23 -14.33
CA ALA A 87 -13.80 -15.79 -14.51
C ALA A 87 -13.89 -15.04 -13.16
N ILE A 88 -14.74 -15.55 -12.23
CA ILE A 88 -14.84 -14.99 -10.88
C ILE A 88 -13.50 -15.10 -10.14
N ALA A 89 -12.85 -16.26 -10.20
CA ALA A 89 -11.54 -16.47 -9.58
C ALA A 89 -10.47 -15.59 -10.20
N ALA A 90 -10.47 -15.39 -11.52
CA ALA A 90 -9.57 -14.50 -12.22
C ALA A 90 -9.74 -13.03 -11.78
N ALA A 91 -10.99 -12.56 -11.71
CA ALA A 91 -11.29 -11.20 -11.24
C ALA A 91 -10.84 -11.00 -9.78
N ASN A 92 -11.01 -12.00 -8.92
CA ASN A 92 -10.52 -11.93 -7.54
C ASN A 92 -8.98 -11.90 -7.48
N ARG A 93 -8.29 -12.72 -8.28
CA ARG A 93 -6.81 -12.69 -8.39
C ARG A 93 -6.29 -11.32 -8.81
N ARG A 94 -7.02 -10.60 -9.66
CA ARG A 94 -6.61 -9.26 -10.10
C ARG A 94 -6.49 -8.25 -8.95
N ALA A 95 -7.32 -8.37 -7.91
CA ALA A 95 -7.15 -7.61 -6.67
C ALA A 95 -5.87 -8.04 -5.91
N GLY A 96 -5.54 -9.33 -5.93
CA GLY A 96 -4.27 -9.85 -5.41
C GLY A 96 -3.06 -9.25 -6.11
N ASP A 97 -3.08 -9.19 -7.46
CA ASP A 97 -2.01 -8.57 -8.27
C ASP A 97 -1.76 -7.11 -7.85
N LEU A 98 -2.82 -6.36 -7.52
CA LEU A 98 -2.68 -4.99 -7.00
C LEU A 98 -1.95 -4.97 -5.66
N PHE A 99 -2.31 -5.86 -4.73
CA PHE A 99 -1.68 -5.91 -3.40
C PHE A 99 -0.20 -6.33 -3.51
N GLU A 100 0.11 -7.35 -4.30
CA GLU A 100 1.49 -7.76 -4.57
C GLU A 100 2.31 -6.65 -5.21
N LEU A 101 1.71 -5.89 -6.14
CA LEU A 101 2.38 -4.76 -6.76
C LEU A 101 2.67 -3.66 -5.73
N ILE A 102 1.71 -3.31 -4.86
CA ILE A 102 1.92 -2.34 -3.77
C ILE A 102 3.08 -2.78 -2.88
N GLU A 103 3.10 -4.04 -2.45
CA GLU A 103 4.11 -4.60 -1.56
C GLU A 103 5.51 -4.60 -2.21
N SER A 104 5.58 -4.97 -3.49
CA SER A 104 6.85 -5.13 -4.22
C SER A 104 7.41 -3.85 -4.84
N MET A 105 6.73 -2.69 -4.72
CA MET A 105 7.22 -1.42 -5.25
C MET A 105 8.61 -1.09 -4.71
N PRO A 106 9.58 -0.70 -5.56
CA PRO A 106 10.89 -0.23 -5.08
C PRO A 106 10.81 1.12 -4.35
N GLN A 107 9.76 1.90 -4.59
CA GLN A 107 9.43 3.11 -3.85
C GLN A 107 8.81 2.78 -2.49
N ILE A 108 8.92 3.69 -1.53
CA ILE A 108 8.23 3.56 -0.25
C ILE A 108 6.75 3.89 -0.45
N VAL A 109 5.86 2.95 -0.12
CA VAL A 109 4.41 3.14 -0.23
C VAL A 109 3.83 3.52 1.13
N VAL A 110 3.15 4.67 1.17
CA VAL A 110 2.51 5.23 2.36
C VAL A 110 1.00 5.27 2.15
N MET A 111 0.24 4.76 3.10
CA MET A 111 -1.22 4.90 3.15
C MET A 111 -1.60 5.93 4.18
N LEU A 112 -2.39 6.94 3.77
CA LEU A 112 -2.98 7.94 4.67
C LEU A 112 -4.48 7.67 4.79
N VAL A 113 -4.93 7.33 5.98
CA VAL A 113 -6.26 6.78 6.21
C VAL A 113 -7.09 7.64 7.14
N GLU A 114 -8.14 8.22 6.58
CA GLU A 114 -9.23 8.84 7.33
C GLU A 114 -10.56 8.14 7.02
N GLY A 115 -11.55 8.31 7.89
CA GLY A 115 -12.90 7.78 7.73
C GLY A 115 -12.97 6.27 7.85
N ALA A 116 -12.86 5.53 6.75
CA ALA A 116 -12.98 4.07 6.77
C ALA A 116 -12.07 3.37 5.76
N ALA A 117 -11.51 2.23 6.17
CA ALA A 117 -10.85 1.26 5.29
C ALA A 117 -11.41 -0.14 5.58
N ILE A 118 -12.26 -0.62 4.68
CA ILE A 118 -13.04 -1.84 4.86
C ILE A 118 -12.63 -2.86 3.79
N ALA A 119 -12.65 -4.14 4.12
CA ALA A 119 -12.45 -5.23 3.16
C ALA A 119 -11.18 -5.03 2.30
N GLY A 120 -11.30 -4.97 0.97
CA GLY A 120 -10.18 -4.70 0.06
C GLY A 120 -9.41 -3.41 0.36
N GLY A 121 -10.06 -2.39 0.93
CA GLY A 121 -9.40 -1.18 1.40
C GLY A 121 -8.40 -1.47 2.52
N LEU A 122 -8.77 -2.32 3.50
CA LEU A 122 -7.87 -2.78 4.55
C LEU A 122 -6.77 -3.68 3.97
N GLY A 123 -7.08 -4.50 2.97
CA GLY A 123 -6.09 -5.31 2.25
C GLY A 123 -4.96 -4.47 1.65
N MET A 124 -5.29 -3.35 0.99
CA MET A 124 -4.28 -2.42 0.46
C MET A 124 -3.37 -1.85 1.55
N LEU A 125 -3.92 -1.53 2.74
CA LEU A 125 -3.12 -1.02 3.85
C LEU A 125 -2.07 -2.04 4.30
N CYS A 126 -2.46 -3.32 4.34
CA CYS A 126 -1.58 -4.38 4.81
C CYS A 126 -0.41 -4.64 3.85
N ALA A 127 -0.57 -4.32 2.56
CA ALA A 127 0.47 -4.43 1.54
C ALA A 127 1.45 -3.23 1.51
N ALA A 128 1.16 -2.14 2.24
CA ALA A 128 1.99 -0.94 2.22
C ALA A 128 3.15 -0.99 3.23
N ASP A 129 4.19 -0.18 3.01
CA ASP A 129 5.30 -0.06 3.93
C ASP A 129 4.91 0.69 5.22
N ILE A 130 4.22 1.82 5.05
CA ILE A 130 3.85 2.73 6.14
C ILE A 130 2.36 3.04 6.07
N VAL A 131 1.69 2.92 7.20
CA VAL A 131 0.27 3.23 7.35
C VAL A 131 0.09 4.25 8.46
N VAL A 132 -0.47 5.41 8.10
CA VAL A 132 -0.83 6.49 9.02
C VAL A 132 -2.35 6.59 9.04
N VAL A 133 -2.94 6.59 10.23
CA VAL A 133 -4.40 6.59 10.36
C VAL A 133 -4.87 7.69 11.31
N THR A 134 -6.07 8.22 11.07
CA THR A 134 -6.72 9.03 12.11
C THR A 134 -7.27 8.13 13.21
N ARG A 135 -7.28 8.64 14.45
CA ARG A 135 -7.77 7.93 15.64
C ARG A 135 -9.19 7.39 15.47
N ASN A 136 -10.05 8.15 14.82
CA ASN A 136 -11.46 7.81 14.62
C ASN A 136 -11.73 7.00 13.33
N ALA A 137 -10.72 6.69 12.52
CA ALA A 137 -10.87 5.85 11.34
C ALA A 137 -11.46 4.48 11.71
N LYS A 138 -12.24 3.88 10.81
CA LYS A 138 -12.96 2.62 11.05
C LYS A 138 -12.45 1.53 10.13
N PHE A 139 -12.26 0.36 10.69
CA PHE A 139 -11.72 -0.81 10.03
C PHE A 139 -12.60 -2.03 10.26
N SER A 140 -12.75 -2.86 9.25
CA SER A 140 -13.38 -4.18 9.34
C SER A 140 -13.07 -5.02 8.11
N LEU A 141 -13.04 -6.34 8.28
CA LEU A 141 -13.08 -7.33 7.20
C LEU A 141 -14.45 -7.99 7.23
N THR A 142 -15.35 -7.55 6.37
CA THR A 142 -16.78 -7.90 6.41
C THR A 142 -17.17 -9.06 5.49
N GLU A 143 -16.22 -9.64 4.78
CA GLU A 143 -16.45 -10.65 3.75
C GLU A 143 -17.22 -11.87 4.27
N THR A 144 -16.87 -12.34 5.47
CA THR A 144 -17.54 -13.50 6.09
C THR A 144 -19.01 -13.25 6.39
N THR A 145 -19.40 -11.99 6.63
CA THR A 145 -20.83 -11.62 6.82
C THR A 145 -21.62 -11.65 5.51
N LEU A 146 -20.94 -11.68 4.37
CA LEU A 146 -21.50 -11.82 3.04
C LEU A 146 -21.45 -13.27 2.53
N GLY A 147 -20.94 -14.20 3.34
CA GLY A 147 -20.79 -15.61 2.95
C GLY A 147 -19.61 -15.89 2.02
N ILE A 148 -18.65 -14.95 1.91
CA ILE A 148 -17.43 -15.10 1.11
C ILE A 148 -16.19 -14.92 1.99
N PRO A 149 -15.03 -15.52 1.63
CA PRO A 149 -13.79 -15.31 2.36
C PRO A 149 -13.07 -14.02 1.91
N PRO A 150 -12.25 -13.37 2.76
CA PRO A 150 -11.34 -12.31 2.36
C PRO A 150 -10.11 -12.88 1.62
N ALA A 151 -10.33 -13.54 0.48
CA ALA A 151 -9.40 -14.47 -0.16
C ALA A 151 -8.01 -13.88 -0.42
N GLN A 152 -7.90 -12.82 -1.24
CA GLN A 152 -6.62 -12.19 -1.56
C GLN A 152 -6.09 -11.28 -0.44
N ILE A 153 -6.94 -10.90 0.50
CA ILE A 153 -6.61 -10.01 1.62
C ILE A 153 -5.91 -10.77 2.75
N ALA A 154 -6.35 -12.00 3.02
CA ALA A 154 -5.97 -12.77 4.19
C ALA A 154 -4.45 -12.95 4.38
N PRO A 155 -3.64 -13.25 3.36
CA PRO A 155 -2.19 -13.37 3.51
C PRO A 155 -1.54 -12.07 3.99
N PHE A 156 -1.87 -10.94 3.38
CA PHE A 156 -1.30 -9.62 3.71
C PHE A 156 -1.67 -9.18 5.13
N VAL A 157 -2.92 -9.42 5.54
CA VAL A 157 -3.35 -9.11 6.92
C VAL A 157 -2.62 -9.99 7.93
N ALA A 158 -2.51 -11.31 7.67
CA ALA A 158 -1.81 -12.23 8.56
C ALA A 158 -0.31 -11.89 8.67
N GLN A 159 0.32 -11.49 7.57
CA GLN A 159 1.71 -11.02 7.56
C GLN A 159 1.89 -9.75 8.38
N ARG A 160 0.95 -8.79 8.27
CA ARG A 160 1.06 -7.49 8.93
C ARG A 160 0.80 -7.51 10.43
N ILE A 161 -0.28 -8.17 10.87
CA ILE A 161 -0.72 -8.13 12.28
C ILE A 161 -0.56 -9.47 13.01
N GLY A 162 0.00 -10.46 12.35
CA GLY A 162 0.16 -11.81 12.88
C GLY A 162 -1.12 -12.64 12.83
N LEU A 163 -0.94 -13.97 12.80
CA LEU A 163 -2.04 -14.92 12.56
C LEU A 163 -3.14 -14.86 13.62
N ALA A 164 -2.79 -14.65 14.90
CA ALA A 164 -3.78 -14.65 15.99
C ALA A 164 -4.75 -13.46 15.86
N ALA A 165 -4.24 -12.23 15.66
CA ALA A 165 -5.07 -11.05 15.47
C ALA A 165 -5.85 -11.12 14.16
N ALA A 166 -5.22 -11.58 13.07
CA ALA A 166 -5.86 -11.77 11.77
C ALA A 166 -7.05 -12.72 11.86
N ARG A 167 -6.90 -13.88 12.52
CA ARG A 167 -8.00 -14.85 12.74
C ARG A 167 -9.16 -14.22 13.50
N TYR A 168 -8.87 -13.50 14.58
CA TYR A 168 -9.91 -12.83 15.35
C TYR A 168 -10.70 -11.85 14.48
N ILE A 169 -10.01 -10.93 13.82
CA ILE A 169 -10.64 -9.87 13.02
C ILE A 169 -11.44 -10.45 11.85
N MET A 170 -10.87 -11.42 11.11
CA MET A 170 -11.51 -11.96 9.90
C MET A 170 -12.69 -12.88 10.24
N LEU A 171 -12.55 -13.76 11.23
CA LEU A 171 -13.58 -14.76 11.54
C LEU A 171 -14.77 -14.16 12.29
N THR A 172 -14.60 -13.01 12.93
CA THR A 172 -15.68 -12.33 13.66
C THR A 172 -16.22 -11.10 12.92
N ALA A 173 -15.59 -10.71 11.81
CA ALA A 173 -15.85 -9.44 11.13
C ALA A 173 -15.79 -8.24 12.11
N ALA A 174 -14.87 -8.29 13.08
CA ALA A 174 -14.75 -7.29 14.11
C ALA A 174 -14.60 -5.89 13.52
N ARG A 175 -15.29 -4.93 14.12
CA ARG A 175 -15.14 -3.50 13.81
C ARG A 175 -14.23 -2.87 14.86
N PHE A 176 -13.26 -2.10 14.41
CA PHE A 176 -12.31 -1.44 15.29
C PHE A 176 -11.94 -0.06 14.75
N ASP A 177 -11.29 0.74 15.59
CA ASP A 177 -10.87 2.11 15.24
C ASP A 177 -9.36 2.23 15.05
N GLY A 178 -8.90 3.48 14.80
CA GLY A 178 -7.49 3.77 14.56
C GLY A 178 -6.59 3.43 15.74
N GLN A 179 -7.10 3.57 16.97
CA GLN A 179 -6.31 3.20 18.16
C GLN A 179 -6.08 1.69 18.24
N VAL A 180 -7.09 0.90 17.95
CA VAL A 180 -6.97 -0.57 17.92
C VAL A 180 -6.10 -1.00 16.72
N ALA A 181 -6.24 -0.34 15.56
CA ALA A 181 -5.37 -0.58 14.41
C ALA A 181 -3.88 -0.36 14.74
N PHE A 182 -3.57 0.72 15.45
CA PHE A 182 -2.22 1.00 15.93
C PHE A 182 -1.73 -0.07 16.94
N ASN A 183 -2.55 -0.44 17.90
CA ASN A 183 -2.19 -1.44 18.90
C ASN A 183 -1.92 -2.84 18.31
N HIS A 184 -2.58 -3.18 17.20
CA HIS A 184 -2.33 -4.43 16.47
C HIS A 184 -1.15 -4.35 15.48
N GLY A 185 -0.51 -3.19 15.33
CA GLY A 185 0.57 -3.01 14.34
C GLY A 185 0.09 -2.91 12.89
N LEU A 186 -1.23 -2.76 12.66
CA LEU A 186 -1.77 -2.45 11.34
C LEU A 186 -1.35 -1.05 10.91
N ALA A 187 -1.46 -0.07 11.80
CA ALA A 187 -0.98 1.29 11.60
C ALA A 187 0.39 1.50 12.28
N ASN A 188 1.27 2.25 11.63
CA ASN A 188 2.57 2.66 12.17
C ASN A 188 2.47 3.95 12.99
N VAL A 189 1.55 4.83 12.61
CA VAL A 189 1.33 6.13 13.24
C VAL A 189 -0.17 6.39 13.36
N ILE A 190 -0.56 7.06 14.44
CA ILE A 190 -1.93 7.52 14.68
C ILE A 190 -1.91 9.03 14.84
N THR A 191 -2.84 9.71 14.18
CA THR A 191 -3.07 11.15 14.28
C THR A 191 -4.49 11.45 14.76
N ASP A 192 -4.75 12.66 15.20
CA ASP A 192 -6.08 12.99 15.70
C ASP A 192 -7.05 13.35 14.57
N ASP A 193 -6.54 13.93 13.47
CA ASP A 193 -7.33 14.41 12.33
C ASP A 193 -6.60 14.31 10.99
N ALA A 194 -7.23 14.81 9.93
CA ALA A 194 -6.69 14.82 8.57
C ALA A 194 -5.47 15.76 8.42
N ALA A 195 -5.39 16.85 9.17
CA ALA A 195 -4.23 17.75 9.15
C ALA A 195 -2.99 17.04 9.69
N GLY A 196 -3.15 16.26 10.77
CA GLY A 196 -2.10 15.41 11.31
C GLY A 196 -1.60 14.35 10.31
N LEU A 197 -2.45 13.86 9.40
CA LEU A 197 -2.00 12.96 8.33
C LEU A 197 -1.04 13.67 7.37
N ASP A 198 -1.33 14.93 7.02
CA ASP A 198 -0.49 15.71 6.10
C ASP A 198 0.86 16.07 6.75
N ASP A 199 0.87 16.43 8.03
CA ASP A 199 2.09 16.71 8.80
C ASP A 199 2.98 15.47 8.92
N GLU A 200 2.38 14.31 9.17
CA GLU A 200 3.11 13.06 9.27
C GLU A 200 3.62 12.59 7.91
N GLU A 201 2.86 12.78 6.84
CA GLU A 201 3.33 12.52 5.47
C GLU A 201 4.61 13.30 5.18
N GLU A 202 4.66 14.59 5.51
CA GLU A 202 5.85 15.41 5.29
C GLU A 202 7.03 14.95 6.15
N THR A 203 6.75 14.49 7.36
CA THR A 203 7.77 13.89 8.24
C THR A 203 8.35 12.62 7.62
N ILE A 204 7.49 11.72 7.11
CA ILE A 204 7.89 10.49 6.42
C ILE A 204 8.71 10.82 5.16
N ARG A 205 8.26 11.79 4.36
CA ARG A 205 9.00 12.22 3.17
C ARG A 205 10.42 12.68 3.50
N ARG A 206 10.59 13.50 4.55
CA ARG A 206 11.91 13.93 5.02
C ARG A 206 12.77 12.75 5.47
N GLN A 207 12.19 11.76 6.14
CA GLN A 207 12.92 10.55 6.57
C GLN A 207 13.35 9.70 5.36
N VAL A 208 12.46 9.48 4.39
CA VAL A 208 12.74 8.70 3.17
C VAL A 208 13.85 9.35 2.35
N ARG A 209 13.86 10.70 2.25
CA ARG A 209 14.92 11.44 1.55
C ARG A 209 16.31 11.25 2.16
N ARG A 210 16.43 10.86 3.41
CA ARG A 210 17.74 10.57 4.06
C ARG A 210 18.38 9.28 3.56
N GLY A 211 17.60 8.30 3.11
CA GLY A 211 18.08 7.01 2.60
C GLY A 211 18.32 7.05 1.08
N ALA A 212 19.29 6.31 0.57
CA ALA A 212 19.48 6.14 -0.86
C ALA A 212 18.32 5.32 -1.48
N PRO A 213 17.73 5.72 -2.62
CA PRO A 213 16.59 5.00 -3.22
C PRO A 213 16.87 3.53 -3.51
N GLY A 214 18.04 3.21 -4.04
CA GLY A 214 18.44 1.83 -4.33
C GLY A 214 18.63 0.99 -3.08
N ALA A 215 19.19 1.58 -2.01
CA ALA A 215 19.34 0.90 -0.73
C ALA A 215 17.98 0.63 -0.06
N ASN A 216 17.03 1.57 -0.13
CA ASN A 216 15.66 1.37 0.36
C ASN A 216 14.97 0.23 -0.38
N ALA A 217 15.05 0.21 -1.72
CA ALA A 217 14.48 -0.86 -2.55
C ALA A 217 15.10 -2.22 -2.22
N ALA A 218 16.42 -2.29 -2.07
CA ALA A 218 17.13 -3.53 -1.71
C ALA A 218 16.74 -3.99 -0.31
N THR A 219 16.62 -3.08 0.65
CA THR A 219 16.19 -3.41 2.03
C THR A 219 14.78 -4.00 2.02
N LYS A 220 13.82 -3.40 1.29
CA LYS A 220 12.47 -3.95 1.15
C LYS A 220 12.49 -5.33 0.54
N ALA A 221 13.22 -5.54 -0.56
CA ALA A 221 13.34 -6.85 -1.20
C ALA A 221 13.88 -7.92 -0.24
N ILE A 222 14.88 -7.58 0.58
CA ILE A 222 15.44 -8.46 1.60
C ILE A 222 14.40 -8.81 2.67
N LEU A 223 13.64 -7.81 3.15
CA LEU A 223 12.59 -8.03 4.16
C LEU A 223 11.47 -8.94 3.65
N LEU A 224 11.03 -8.74 2.41
CA LEU A 224 9.99 -9.57 1.79
C LEU A 224 10.49 -11.01 1.55
N ALA A 225 11.71 -11.16 1.06
CA ALA A 225 12.31 -12.47 0.83
C ALA A 225 12.47 -13.31 2.11
N ALA A 226 12.64 -12.65 3.27
CA ALA A 226 12.79 -13.33 4.56
C ALA A 226 11.57 -14.16 4.97
N ALA A 227 10.40 -13.91 4.39
CA ALA A 227 9.18 -14.69 4.64
C ALA A 227 9.14 -16.02 3.88
N SER A 228 9.93 -16.18 2.81
CA SER A 228 9.85 -17.34 1.90
C SER A 228 11.16 -18.12 1.75
N LEU A 229 12.31 -17.48 1.97
CA LEU A 229 13.61 -18.12 1.83
C LEU A 229 14.03 -18.82 3.14
N ASP A 230 14.67 -19.99 2.99
CA ASP A 230 15.34 -20.62 4.11
C ASP A 230 16.57 -19.80 4.56
N ARG A 231 17.15 -20.17 5.72
CA ARG A 231 18.24 -19.40 6.33
C ARG A 231 19.49 -19.30 5.44
N GLU A 232 19.82 -20.32 4.68
CA GLU A 232 21.03 -20.34 3.84
C GLU A 232 20.81 -19.54 2.56
N ALA A 233 19.67 -19.75 1.88
CA ALA A 233 19.26 -18.95 0.72
C ALA A 233 19.15 -17.46 1.08
N MET A 234 18.64 -17.14 2.29
CA MET A 234 18.51 -15.77 2.76
C MET A 234 19.86 -15.08 2.95
N LYS A 235 20.88 -15.77 3.46
CA LYS A 235 22.25 -15.21 3.58
C LYS A 235 22.84 -14.88 2.21
N HIS A 236 22.68 -15.77 1.23
CA HIS A 236 23.13 -15.53 -0.14
C HIS A 236 22.41 -14.32 -0.76
N TYR A 237 21.07 -14.31 -0.68
CA TYR A 237 20.25 -13.24 -1.21
C TYR A 237 20.62 -11.87 -0.61
N ALA A 238 20.73 -11.78 0.71
CA ALA A 238 21.11 -10.55 1.39
C ALA A 238 22.54 -10.12 1.05
N GLY A 239 23.49 -11.07 0.96
CA GLY A 239 24.88 -10.82 0.58
C GLY A 239 25.00 -10.24 -0.83
N GLU A 240 24.27 -10.78 -1.79
CA GLU A 240 24.24 -10.27 -3.16
C GLU A 240 23.65 -8.86 -3.24
N HIS A 241 22.56 -8.58 -2.53
CA HIS A 241 21.96 -7.26 -2.46
C HIS A 241 22.91 -6.24 -1.83
N PHE A 242 23.59 -6.62 -0.73
CA PHE A 242 24.59 -5.78 -0.08
C PHE A 242 25.75 -5.45 -1.03
N ALA A 243 26.34 -6.46 -1.70
CA ALA A 243 27.45 -6.27 -2.63
C ALA A 243 27.06 -5.35 -3.80
N ARG A 244 25.85 -5.54 -4.35
CA ARG A 244 25.31 -4.69 -5.42
C ARG A 244 25.16 -3.24 -4.98
N CYS A 245 24.64 -3.00 -3.78
CA CYS A 245 24.52 -1.65 -3.22
C CYS A 245 25.90 -1.03 -2.96
N MET A 246 26.85 -1.77 -2.41
CA MET A 246 28.22 -1.31 -2.15
C MET A 246 28.95 -0.86 -3.44
N LEU A 247 28.74 -1.57 -4.53
CA LEU A 247 29.38 -1.28 -5.82
C LEU A 247 28.61 -0.24 -6.66
N SER A 248 27.42 0.17 -6.22
CA SER A 248 26.61 1.18 -6.93
C SER A 248 27.20 2.59 -6.77
N GLU A 249 26.74 3.52 -7.61
CA GLU A 249 27.07 4.96 -7.45
C GLU A 249 26.54 5.49 -6.12
N GLU A 250 25.34 5.08 -5.70
CA GLU A 250 24.75 5.46 -4.40
C GLU A 250 25.61 4.97 -3.24
N GLY A 251 26.07 3.73 -3.27
CA GLY A 251 26.92 3.17 -2.21
C GLY A 251 28.24 3.91 -2.09
N ARG A 252 28.92 4.22 -3.22
CA ARG A 252 30.16 5.00 -3.25
C ARG A 252 29.95 6.41 -2.74
N GLU A 253 28.90 7.10 -3.21
CA GLU A 253 28.57 8.45 -2.77
C GLU A 253 28.26 8.49 -1.28
N GLY A 254 27.44 7.55 -0.78
CA GLY A 254 27.07 7.51 0.64
C GLY A 254 28.25 7.31 1.56
N ILE A 255 29.18 6.42 1.20
CA ILE A 255 30.40 6.17 1.97
C ILE A 255 31.33 7.39 1.91
N ALA A 256 31.52 7.99 0.73
CA ALA A 256 32.34 9.19 0.57
C ALA A 256 31.77 10.36 1.40
N ALA A 257 30.47 10.61 1.29
CA ALA A 257 29.78 11.64 2.04
C ALA A 257 29.94 11.48 3.56
N PHE A 258 29.83 10.22 4.04
CA PHE A 258 30.02 9.91 5.46
C PHE A 258 31.45 10.20 5.95
N ILE A 259 32.47 9.78 5.17
CA ILE A 259 33.89 10.03 5.49
C ILE A 259 34.18 11.52 5.47
N GLU A 260 33.65 12.25 4.49
CA GLU A 260 33.84 13.69 4.28
C GLU A 260 32.94 14.55 5.22
N LYS A 261 32.07 13.92 6.03
CA LYS A 261 31.14 14.59 6.96
C LYS A 261 30.21 15.59 6.26
N ARG A 262 29.77 15.28 5.04
CA ARG A 262 28.77 16.03 4.27
C ARG A 262 27.51 15.23 4.06
N LYS A 263 26.46 15.88 3.57
CA LYS A 263 25.25 15.16 3.10
C LYS A 263 25.53 14.46 1.77
N PRO A 264 24.97 13.28 1.54
CA PRO A 264 24.98 12.65 0.22
C PRO A 264 24.02 13.40 -0.72
N ARG A 265 24.27 13.30 -2.05
CA ARG A 265 23.55 14.05 -3.08
C ARG A 265 22.03 13.84 -3.10
N TRP A 266 21.57 12.69 -2.62
CA TRP A 266 20.12 12.38 -2.57
C TRP A 266 19.41 12.98 -1.34
N ALA A 267 20.11 13.53 -0.39
CA ALA A 267 19.57 14.08 0.85
C ALA A 267 19.41 15.61 0.82
N ASP A 268 19.63 16.24 -0.32
CA ASP A 268 19.47 17.68 -0.55
C ASP A 268 18.02 18.08 -0.83
#